data_72f206464163491125efe4cdea24251c
#
_entry.id   72f206464163491125efe4cdea24251c
#
_cell.length_a   1.000
_cell.length_b   1.000
_cell.length_c   1.000
_cell.angle_alpha   90.00
_cell.angle_beta   90.00
_cell.angle_gamma   90.00
#
_symmetry.space_group_name_H-M   'P 1'
#
loop_
_entity.id
_entity.type
_entity.pdbx_description
1 polymer ?
#
loop_
_entity_poly.entity_id
_entity_poly.type
_entity_poly.pdbx_seq_one_letter_code
_entity_poly.pdbx_strand_id
1 'polypeptide(L)'
;MTTATPVSPASSASVRPAATAGRTAVLLVVGFVIAALATSVVALVATALGAAEGFAPLMPAVYLPFVAVGIVAAVIGWRIVRSRAAHPFAVLRVLVPVVLIASFIPDDILKIARFIPGTTLLGGLSLSVMHLIVAAVAVPLAQRIAPVAR
;
A
#
# COMPACT_ATOMS: atom_id res chain seq x y z
N MET A 1 8.58 37.35 -48.12
CA MET A 1 7.44 37.21 -47.18
C MET A 1 7.55 35.86 -46.49
N THR A 2 8.08 35.81 -45.29
CA THR A 2 8.27 34.56 -44.53
C THR A 2 7.10 34.43 -43.56
N THR A 3 6.18 33.50 -43.85
CA THR A 3 5.04 33.19 -42.97
C THR A 3 5.52 32.36 -41.79
N ALA A 4 5.61 32.99 -40.62
CA ALA A 4 5.85 32.28 -39.37
C ALA A 4 4.61 31.45 -38.97
N THR A 5 4.75 30.13 -38.93
CA THR A 5 3.74 29.22 -38.44
C THR A 5 3.57 29.43 -36.92
N PRO A 6 2.35 29.66 -36.38
CA PRO A 6 2.15 29.79 -34.97
C PRO A 6 2.41 28.46 -34.29
N VAL A 7 3.40 28.41 -33.37
CA VAL A 7 3.66 27.27 -32.50
C VAL A 7 2.49 27.19 -31.51
N SER A 8 1.67 26.15 -31.63
CA SER A 8 0.57 25.88 -30.70
C SER A 8 1.17 25.64 -29.28
N PRO A 9 0.70 26.31 -28.22
CA PRO A 9 1.22 26.08 -26.90
C PRO A 9 0.92 24.63 -26.51
N ALA A 10 1.96 23.89 -26.13
CA ALA A 10 1.85 22.54 -25.62
C ALA A 10 0.85 22.53 -24.46
N SER A 11 -0.21 21.73 -24.60
CA SER A 11 -1.24 21.55 -23.56
C SER A 11 -0.58 21.06 -22.28
N SER A 12 -0.42 21.94 -21.32
CA SER A 12 0.08 21.59 -19.98
C SER A 12 -0.93 20.64 -19.36
N ALA A 13 -0.54 19.37 -19.23
CA ALA A 13 -1.36 18.34 -18.60
C ALA A 13 -1.69 18.78 -17.17
N SER A 14 -2.92 19.25 -16.93
CA SER A 14 -3.36 19.73 -15.64
C SER A 14 -3.41 18.59 -14.64
N VAL A 15 -2.51 18.62 -13.65
CA VAL A 15 -2.54 17.67 -12.55
C VAL A 15 -3.83 17.89 -11.74
N ARG A 16 -4.63 16.82 -11.60
CA ARG A 16 -5.87 16.91 -10.82
C ARG A 16 -5.60 17.37 -9.39
N PRO A 17 -6.47 18.22 -8.80
CA PRO A 17 -6.33 18.65 -7.42
C PRO A 17 -6.43 17.45 -6.46
N ALA A 18 -5.81 17.58 -5.28
CA ALA A 18 -5.93 16.58 -4.23
C ALA A 18 -7.38 16.47 -3.73
N ALA A 19 -7.74 15.29 -3.23
CA ALA A 19 -9.08 15.07 -2.68
C ALA A 19 -9.32 15.95 -1.43
N THR A 20 -10.56 16.39 -1.26
CA THR A 20 -11.01 17.08 -0.04
C THR A 20 -10.91 16.18 1.18
N ALA A 21 -10.92 16.74 2.40
CA ALA A 21 -10.82 15.98 3.64
C ALA A 21 -11.90 14.89 3.75
N GLY A 22 -13.17 15.24 3.46
CA GLY A 22 -14.28 14.29 3.51
C GLY A 22 -14.11 13.15 2.51
N ARG A 23 -13.75 13.46 1.25
CA ARG A 23 -13.47 12.44 0.24
C ARG A 23 -12.26 11.55 0.63
N THR A 24 -11.23 12.14 1.23
CA THR A 24 -10.09 11.40 1.74
C THR A 24 -10.52 10.41 2.81
N ALA A 25 -11.34 10.83 3.79
CA ALA A 25 -11.85 9.96 4.84
C ALA A 25 -12.65 8.78 4.27
N VAL A 26 -13.58 9.04 3.36
CA VAL A 26 -14.37 7.99 2.70
C VAL A 26 -13.46 7.00 1.96
N LEU A 27 -12.49 7.50 1.19
CA LEU A 27 -11.56 6.66 0.46
C LEU A 27 -10.70 5.80 1.40
N LEU A 28 -10.25 6.35 2.54
CA LEU A 28 -9.50 5.59 3.55
C LEU A 28 -10.35 4.48 4.17
N VAL A 29 -11.60 4.75 4.52
CA VAL A 29 -12.52 3.74 5.06
C VAL A 29 -12.76 2.64 4.04
N VAL A 30 -13.08 2.99 2.80
CA VAL A 30 -13.30 2.02 1.72
C VAL A 30 -12.03 1.19 1.46
N GLY A 31 -10.88 1.83 1.38
CA GLY A 31 -9.60 1.13 1.21
C GLY A 31 -9.29 0.18 2.37
N PHE A 32 -9.53 0.62 3.61
CA PHE A 32 -9.38 -0.24 4.78
C PHE A 32 -10.31 -1.45 4.73
N VAL A 33 -11.60 -1.26 4.43
CA VAL A 33 -12.57 -2.36 4.35
C VAL A 33 -12.15 -3.38 3.29
N ILE A 34 -11.76 -2.92 2.10
CA ILE A 34 -11.30 -3.82 1.02
C ILE A 34 -10.05 -4.60 1.47
N ALA A 35 -9.06 -3.93 2.04
CA ALA A 35 -7.83 -4.59 2.49
C ALA A 35 -8.11 -5.54 3.66
N ALA A 36 -8.96 -5.14 4.62
CA ALA A 36 -9.34 -5.97 5.76
C ALA A 36 -10.04 -7.26 5.31
N LEU A 37 -11.00 -7.17 4.39
CA LEU A 37 -11.69 -8.33 3.84
C LEU A 37 -10.70 -9.25 3.12
N ALA A 38 -9.85 -8.71 2.25
CA ALA A 38 -8.89 -9.50 1.48
C ALA A 38 -7.84 -10.17 2.39
N THR A 39 -7.31 -9.47 3.39
CA THR A 39 -6.38 -10.06 4.36
C THR A 39 -7.06 -11.09 5.26
N SER A 40 -8.34 -10.91 5.60
CA SER A 40 -9.12 -11.91 6.34
C SER A 40 -9.30 -13.20 5.54
N VAL A 41 -9.53 -13.10 4.24
CA VAL A 41 -9.58 -14.28 3.36
C VAL A 41 -8.24 -15.01 3.36
N VAL A 42 -7.11 -14.28 3.29
CA VAL A 42 -5.78 -14.92 3.38
C VAL A 42 -5.60 -15.64 4.71
N ALA A 43 -5.99 -15.02 5.84
CA ALA A 43 -5.88 -15.65 7.15
C ALA A 43 -6.72 -16.93 7.24
N LEU A 44 -7.96 -16.90 6.75
CA LEU A 44 -8.85 -18.07 6.71
C LEU A 44 -8.27 -19.20 5.85
N VAL A 45 -7.80 -18.87 4.65
CA VAL A 45 -7.18 -19.85 3.75
C VAL A 45 -5.91 -20.44 4.37
N ALA A 46 -5.05 -19.60 4.97
CA ALA A 46 -3.85 -20.06 5.64
C ALA A 46 -4.17 -21.05 6.77
N THR A 47 -5.16 -20.74 7.60
CA THR A 47 -5.60 -21.64 8.69
C THR A 47 -6.18 -22.94 8.12
N ALA A 48 -7.02 -22.86 7.09
CA ALA A 48 -7.60 -24.05 6.43
C ALA A 48 -6.53 -24.94 5.79
N LEU A 49 -5.41 -24.39 5.35
CA LEU A 49 -4.27 -25.12 4.79
C LEU A 49 -3.26 -25.60 5.84
N GLY A 50 -3.55 -25.43 7.13
CA GLY A 50 -2.73 -25.94 8.23
C GLY A 50 -1.72 -24.96 8.82
N ALA A 51 -1.92 -23.64 8.65
CA ALA A 51 -1.25 -22.69 9.52
C ALA A 51 -1.67 -22.93 10.97
N ALA A 52 -0.71 -22.86 11.90
CA ALA A 52 -0.98 -23.24 13.28
C ALA A 52 -2.14 -22.44 13.88
N GLU A 53 -3.09 -23.13 14.49
CA GLU A 53 -4.14 -22.50 15.29
C GLU A 53 -3.47 -21.70 16.42
N GLY A 54 -3.94 -20.46 16.63
CA GLY A 54 -3.36 -19.57 17.64
C GLY A 54 -2.07 -18.84 17.21
N PHE A 55 -1.65 -18.92 15.95
CA PHE A 55 -0.58 -18.06 15.43
C PHE A 55 -1.02 -16.61 15.46
N ALA A 56 -0.57 -15.88 16.48
CA ALA A 56 -1.04 -14.53 16.80
C ALA A 56 -1.08 -13.55 15.61
N PRO A 57 -0.08 -13.51 14.68
CA PRO A 57 -0.12 -12.61 13.54
C PRO A 57 -1.28 -12.82 12.57
N LEU A 58 -1.91 -14.00 12.55
CA LEU A 58 -3.11 -14.28 11.73
C LEU A 58 -4.42 -14.00 12.45
N MET A 59 -4.38 -13.56 13.71
CA MET A 59 -5.58 -13.17 14.44
C MET A 59 -6.07 -11.79 14.00
N PRO A 60 -7.37 -11.59 13.73
CA PRO A 60 -7.92 -10.30 13.28
C PRO A 60 -7.58 -9.14 14.20
N ALA A 61 -7.58 -9.36 15.53
CA ALA A 61 -7.21 -8.34 16.51
C ALA A 61 -5.76 -7.87 16.37
N VAL A 62 -4.89 -8.67 15.75
CA VAL A 62 -3.47 -8.34 15.53
C VAL A 62 -3.27 -7.71 14.16
N TYR A 63 -3.67 -8.36 13.05
CA TYR A 63 -3.34 -7.84 11.72
C TYR A 63 -4.19 -6.63 11.30
N LEU A 64 -5.45 -6.51 11.73
CA LEU A 64 -6.31 -5.39 11.29
C LEU A 64 -5.78 -4.00 11.69
N PRO A 65 -5.27 -3.77 12.91
CA PRO A 65 -4.59 -2.53 13.24
C PRO A 65 -3.39 -2.24 12.33
N PHE A 66 -2.59 -3.25 12.00
CA PHE A 66 -1.45 -3.09 11.08
C PHE A 66 -1.87 -2.76 9.65
N VAL A 67 -2.97 -3.36 9.16
CA VAL A 67 -3.58 -3.00 7.87
C VAL A 67 -3.99 -1.53 7.85
N ALA A 68 -4.65 -1.05 8.92
CA ALA A 68 -5.05 0.36 9.04
C ALA A 68 -3.84 1.30 9.05
N VAL A 69 -2.85 1.00 9.90
CA VAL A 69 -1.59 1.78 9.99
C VAL A 69 -0.86 1.78 8.64
N GLY A 70 -0.76 0.63 7.96
CA GLY A 70 -0.11 0.50 6.67
C GLY A 70 -0.74 1.38 5.60
N ILE A 71 -2.08 1.40 5.50
CA ILE A 71 -2.81 2.25 4.55
C ILE A 71 -2.61 3.74 4.86
N VAL A 72 -2.73 4.13 6.13
CA VAL A 72 -2.56 5.53 6.54
C VAL A 72 -1.11 5.98 6.29
N ALA A 73 -0.13 5.19 6.67
CA ALA A 73 1.29 5.48 6.45
C ALA A 73 1.62 5.61 4.95
N ALA A 74 1.06 4.73 4.10
CA ALA A 74 1.23 4.81 2.65
C ALA A 74 0.67 6.12 2.09
N VAL A 75 -0.53 6.55 2.50
CA VAL A 75 -1.14 7.81 2.04
C VAL A 75 -0.37 9.02 2.55
N ILE A 76 0.10 9.00 3.79
CA ILE A 76 0.93 10.08 4.35
C ILE A 76 2.26 10.18 3.59
N GLY A 77 2.98 9.06 3.44
CA GLY A 77 4.24 9.00 2.70
C GLY A 77 4.09 9.48 1.26
N TRP A 78 3.00 9.04 0.57
CA TRP A 78 2.67 9.50 -0.78
C TRP A 78 2.47 11.03 -0.84
N ARG A 79 1.73 11.61 0.11
CA ARG A 79 1.52 13.06 0.19
C ARG A 79 2.82 13.81 0.44
N ILE A 80 3.69 13.30 1.31
CA ILE A 80 5.01 13.89 1.59
C ILE A 80 5.86 13.90 0.33
N VAL A 81 5.97 12.78 -0.39
CA VAL A 81 6.73 12.69 -1.64
C VAL A 81 6.15 13.65 -2.68
N ARG A 82 4.82 13.66 -2.85
CA ARG A 82 4.17 14.58 -3.78
C ARG A 82 4.48 16.06 -3.49
N SER A 83 4.56 16.45 -2.22
CA SER A 83 4.75 17.85 -1.82
C SER A 83 6.20 18.29 -1.77
N ARG A 84 7.15 17.35 -1.63
CA ARG A 84 8.56 17.68 -1.41
C ARG A 84 9.50 17.29 -2.54
N ALA A 85 9.14 16.32 -3.37
CA ALA A 85 10.00 15.85 -4.44
C ALA A 85 9.83 16.71 -5.70
N ALA A 86 10.93 17.05 -6.37
CA ALA A 86 10.91 17.73 -7.66
C ALA A 86 10.27 16.85 -8.76
N HIS A 87 10.51 15.55 -8.69
CA HIS A 87 9.96 14.54 -9.62
C HIS A 87 9.22 13.45 -8.85
N PRO A 88 8.00 13.71 -8.32
CA PRO A 88 7.31 12.81 -7.41
C PRO A 88 7.03 11.43 -8.02
N PHE A 89 6.69 11.38 -9.31
CA PHE A 89 6.42 10.12 -10.01
C PHE A 89 7.65 9.21 -10.06
N ALA A 90 8.82 9.77 -10.39
CA ALA A 90 10.07 9.01 -10.44
C ALA A 90 10.45 8.45 -9.06
N VAL A 91 10.30 9.28 -8.02
CA VAL A 91 10.56 8.87 -6.63
C VAL A 91 9.61 7.75 -6.20
N LEU A 92 8.31 7.90 -6.43
CA LEU A 92 7.31 6.90 -6.02
C LEU A 92 7.46 5.58 -6.78
N ARG A 93 7.87 5.63 -8.06
CA ARG A 93 8.13 4.43 -8.86
C ARG A 93 9.23 3.54 -8.27
N VAL A 94 10.21 4.13 -7.58
CA VAL A 94 11.29 3.41 -6.89
C VAL A 94 10.91 3.12 -5.43
N LEU A 95 10.37 4.12 -4.73
CA LEU A 95 10.08 4.01 -3.31
C LEU A 95 9.04 2.92 -3.00
N VAL A 96 7.97 2.82 -3.80
CA VAL A 96 6.91 1.83 -3.55
C VAL A 96 7.43 0.39 -3.55
N PRO A 97 8.13 -0.10 -4.58
CA PRO A 97 8.68 -1.46 -4.55
C PRO A 97 9.75 -1.63 -3.46
N VAL A 98 10.59 -0.62 -3.19
CA VAL A 98 11.60 -0.69 -2.12
C VAL A 98 10.94 -0.86 -0.75
N VAL A 99 9.93 -0.05 -0.43
CA VAL A 99 9.20 -0.16 0.84
C VAL A 99 8.47 -1.51 0.94
N LEU A 100 7.87 -1.98 -0.16
CA LEU A 100 7.20 -3.28 -0.19
C LEU A 100 8.19 -4.43 0.09
N ILE A 101 9.35 -4.42 -0.56
CA ILE A 101 10.38 -5.44 -0.32
C ILE A 101 10.89 -5.35 1.13
N ALA A 102 11.15 -4.14 1.62
CA ALA A 102 11.58 -3.93 2.99
C ALA A 102 10.53 -4.40 4.02
N SER A 103 9.23 -4.33 3.68
CA SER A 103 8.16 -4.80 4.56
C SER A 103 8.14 -6.32 4.76
N PHE A 104 8.81 -7.10 3.90
CA PHE A 104 8.95 -8.55 4.09
C PHE A 104 10.03 -8.92 5.10
N ILE A 105 10.97 -8.01 5.41
CA ILE A 105 12.09 -8.31 6.32
C ILE A 105 11.61 -8.80 7.68
N PRO A 106 10.63 -8.18 8.37
CA PRO A 106 10.10 -8.69 9.63
C PRO A 106 9.50 -10.09 9.50
N ASP A 107 8.78 -10.37 8.40
CA ASP A 107 8.17 -11.68 8.14
C ASP A 107 9.25 -12.75 7.91
N ASP A 108 10.33 -12.41 7.21
CA ASP A 108 11.45 -13.32 6.96
C ASP A 108 12.22 -13.62 8.24
N ILE A 109 12.48 -12.60 9.06
CA ILE A 109 13.07 -12.77 10.39
C ILE A 109 12.20 -13.69 11.24
N LEU A 110 10.88 -13.48 11.23
CA LEU A 110 9.94 -14.31 11.99
C LEU A 110 9.98 -15.78 11.52
N LYS A 111 10.02 -16.02 10.21
CA LYS A 111 10.12 -17.38 9.64
C LYS A 111 11.41 -18.09 10.05
N ILE A 112 12.52 -17.37 10.14
CA ILE A 112 13.84 -17.92 10.48
C ILE A 112 13.98 -18.11 11.99
N ALA A 113 13.70 -17.05 12.76
CA ALA A 113 13.95 -17.02 14.20
C ALA A 113 12.86 -17.73 15.02
N ARG A 114 11.64 -17.89 14.47
CA ARG A 114 10.47 -18.57 15.07
C ARG A 114 10.18 -18.17 16.52
N PHE A 115 10.42 -16.90 16.87
CA PHE A 115 10.26 -16.41 18.24
C PHE A 115 8.78 -16.26 18.66
N ILE A 116 7.82 -16.32 17.72
CA ILE A 116 6.38 -16.37 18.01
C ILE A 116 5.94 -17.84 17.99
N PRO A 117 5.28 -18.32 19.05
CA PRO A 117 4.72 -19.68 19.06
C PRO A 117 3.78 -19.92 17.88
N GLY A 118 3.82 -21.10 17.31
CA GLY A 118 3.01 -21.46 16.14
C GLY A 118 3.53 -20.93 14.79
N THR A 119 4.72 -20.34 14.76
CA THR A 119 5.32 -19.90 13.48
C THR A 119 5.56 -21.09 12.56
N THR A 120 4.87 -21.09 11.42
CA THR A 120 5.06 -22.04 10.32
C THR A 120 5.50 -21.28 9.06
N LEU A 121 6.09 -22.01 8.10
CA LEU A 121 6.40 -21.41 6.79
C LEU A 121 5.15 -20.84 6.13
N LEU A 122 4.03 -21.55 6.19
CA LEU A 122 2.75 -21.14 5.62
C LEU A 122 2.24 -19.86 6.29
N GLY A 123 2.29 -19.78 7.64
CA GLY A 123 1.92 -18.59 8.37
C GLY A 123 2.75 -17.37 7.96
N GLY A 124 4.07 -17.51 7.88
CA GLY A 124 4.95 -16.44 7.44
C GLY A 124 4.74 -16.01 5.98
N LEU A 125 4.51 -16.95 5.06
CA LEU A 125 4.18 -16.64 3.66
C LEU A 125 2.85 -15.89 3.56
N SER A 126 1.87 -16.26 4.37
CA SER A 126 0.57 -15.58 4.41
C SER A 126 0.70 -14.11 4.82
N LEU A 127 1.59 -13.78 5.76
CA LEU A 127 1.89 -12.39 6.12
C LEU A 127 2.48 -11.62 4.94
N SER A 128 3.42 -12.21 4.19
CA SER A 128 3.97 -11.59 2.98
C SER A 128 2.89 -11.34 1.92
N VAL A 129 1.94 -12.26 1.74
CA VAL A 129 0.77 -12.06 0.85
C VAL A 129 -0.11 -10.92 1.36
N MET A 130 -0.32 -10.79 2.67
CA MET A 130 -1.07 -9.67 3.25
C MET A 130 -0.39 -8.32 2.96
N HIS A 131 0.94 -8.22 3.02
CA HIS A 131 1.68 -7.01 2.63
C HIS A 131 1.45 -6.63 1.16
N LEU A 132 1.47 -7.62 0.24
CA LEU A 132 1.14 -7.40 -1.17
C LEU A 132 -0.29 -6.86 -1.35
N ILE A 133 -1.26 -7.41 -0.64
CA ILE A 133 -2.67 -6.96 -0.69
C ILE A 133 -2.78 -5.52 -0.19
N VAL A 134 -2.18 -5.21 0.95
CA VAL A 134 -2.20 -3.84 1.51
C VAL A 134 -1.58 -2.85 0.52
N ALA A 135 -0.44 -3.18 -0.08
CA ALA A 135 0.20 -2.35 -1.10
C ALA A 135 -0.67 -2.18 -2.36
N ALA A 136 -1.29 -3.27 -2.85
CA ALA A 136 -2.18 -3.26 -4.01
C ALA A 136 -3.42 -2.38 -3.81
N VAL A 137 -3.89 -2.24 -2.57
CA VAL A 137 -4.99 -1.35 -2.21
C VAL A 137 -4.49 0.06 -1.94
N ALA A 138 -3.40 0.22 -1.18
CA ALA A 138 -2.92 1.52 -0.72
C ALA A 138 -2.37 2.40 -1.86
N VAL A 139 -1.68 1.82 -2.86
CA VAL A 139 -1.09 2.58 -3.96
C VAL A 139 -2.15 3.27 -4.84
N PRO A 140 -3.16 2.57 -5.40
CA PRO A 140 -4.22 3.23 -6.17
C PRO A 140 -5.07 4.17 -5.31
N LEU A 141 -5.26 3.86 -4.02
CA LEU A 141 -5.93 4.73 -3.07
C LEU A 141 -5.17 6.06 -2.90
N ALA A 142 -3.88 6.01 -2.64
CA ALA A 142 -3.02 7.18 -2.50
C ALA A 142 -3.01 8.03 -3.78
N GLN A 143 -2.95 7.39 -4.95
CA GLN A 143 -3.04 8.06 -6.24
C GLN A 143 -4.40 8.76 -6.46
N ARG A 144 -5.51 8.19 -5.96
CA ARG A 144 -6.84 8.84 -6.02
C ARG A 144 -6.97 10.02 -5.05
N ILE A 145 -6.31 9.93 -3.88
CA ILE A 145 -6.32 10.99 -2.86
C ILE A 145 -5.41 12.16 -3.25
N ALA A 146 -4.23 11.86 -3.77
CA ALA A 146 -3.20 12.83 -4.10
C ALA A 146 -2.56 12.49 -5.46
N PRO A 147 -3.22 12.81 -6.59
CA PRO A 147 -2.76 12.45 -7.92
C PRO A 147 -1.36 13.00 -8.22
N VAL A 148 -0.52 12.17 -8.84
CA VAL A 148 0.81 12.53 -9.34
C VAL A 148 0.79 12.34 -10.86
N ALA A 149 1.24 13.37 -11.61
CA ALA A 149 1.39 13.26 -13.07
C ALA A 149 2.54 12.31 -13.42
N ARG A 150 2.36 11.59 -14.51
CA ARG A 150 3.39 10.71 -15.11
C ARG A 150 4.32 11.53 -16.00
#